data_e9b6b2181df53debbdb90296630ef539
#
_entry.id   e9b6b2181df53debbdb90296630ef539
#
_cell.length_a   1.000
_cell.length_b   1.000
_cell.length_c   1.000
_cell.angle_alpha   90.00
_cell.angle_beta   90.00
_cell.angle_gamma   90.00
#
_symmetry.space_group_name_H-M   'P 1'
#
loop_
_entity.id
_entity.type
_entity.pdbx_description
1 polymer ?
#
loop_
_entity_poly.entity_id
_entity_poly.type
_entity_poly.pdbx_seq_one_letter_code
_entity_poly.pdbx_strand_id
1 'polypeptide(L)'
;MEKPKIQEVIAVEGRYDKNALLQVVDASVLELGGFGIFNDREKTALLRRLAETRGIILFTDPDGAGFVIRNRLKGAIPTGRVLHAYVPDVYGKEKRKRRAGKEGKLGVEGMPPEVLLSALRAAGATFEGEGATVKENPVTHADLLDLGLIGAGSRTKRAALLRALALPEHLSTAALLDVLGTLTTREELVEECNKIVANRE
;
A
#
# COMPACT_ATOMS: atom_id res chain seq x y z
N MET A 1 -1.19 -19.30 17.23
CA MET A 1 -0.04 -19.09 16.33
C MET A 1 0.63 -17.78 16.72
N GLU A 2 1.94 -17.76 16.75
CA GLU A 2 2.72 -16.55 16.97
C GLU A 2 2.55 -15.60 15.80
N LYS A 3 2.40 -14.30 16.08
CA LYS A 3 2.22 -13.29 15.04
C LYS A 3 3.56 -13.05 14.34
N PRO A 4 3.58 -12.90 13.00
CA PRO A 4 4.81 -12.54 12.30
C PRO A 4 5.28 -11.16 12.75
N LYS A 5 6.59 -11.03 13.02
CA LYS A 5 7.21 -9.77 13.40
C LYS A 5 7.65 -8.98 12.19
N ILE A 6 7.45 -7.66 12.22
CA ILE A 6 7.87 -6.72 11.19
C ILE A 6 8.88 -5.73 11.77
N GLN A 7 9.97 -5.48 11.04
CA GLN A 7 11.04 -4.61 11.48
C GLN A 7 10.70 -3.12 11.37
N GLU A 8 10.05 -2.72 10.28
CA GLU A 8 9.65 -1.35 10.03
C GLU A 8 8.55 -0.89 11.00
N VAL A 9 8.43 0.43 11.16
CA VAL A 9 7.29 1.03 11.88
C VAL A 9 6.14 1.23 10.92
N ILE A 10 4.95 0.72 11.24
CA ILE A 10 3.76 0.88 10.41
C ILE A 10 3.05 2.17 10.85
N ALA A 11 2.87 3.11 9.93
CA ALA A 11 2.15 4.36 10.16
C ALA A 11 0.75 4.26 9.55
N VAL A 12 -0.28 4.37 10.39
CA VAL A 12 -1.70 4.24 10.07
C VAL A 12 -2.48 5.51 10.35
N GLU A 13 -3.67 5.68 9.77
CA GLU A 13 -4.46 6.88 9.97
C GLU A 13 -4.93 7.04 11.40
N GLY A 14 -5.42 5.99 12.03
CA GLY A 14 -6.01 6.07 13.35
C GLY A 14 -5.96 4.79 14.18
N ARG A 15 -6.59 4.90 15.36
CA ARG A 15 -6.55 3.85 16.40
C ARG A 15 -7.17 2.52 15.95
N TYR A 16 -8.20 2.56 15.12
CA TYR A 16 -8.89 1.32 14.72
C TYR A 16 -8.05 0.53 13.73
N ASP A 17 -7.37 1.19 12.80
CA ASP A 17 -6.41 0.58 11.86
C ASP A 17 -5.24 -0.04 12.63
N LYS A 18 -4.71 0.69 13.64
CA LYS A 18 -3.69 0.18 14.54
C LYS A 18 -4.15 -1.10 15.24
N ASN A 19 -5.36 -1.08 15.80
CA ASN A 19 -5.88 -2.24 16.49
C ASN A 19 -6.05 -3.45 15.55
N ALA A 20 -6.52 -3.23 14.32
CA ALA A 20 -6.65 -4.28 13.32
C ALA A 20 -5.28 -4.90 12.98
N LEU A 21 -4.27 -4.07 12.72
CA LEU A 21 -2.92 -4.54 12.41
C LEU A 21 -2.26 -5.28 13.58
N LEU A 22 -2.39 -4.79 14.81
CA LEU A 22 -1.83 -5.43 15.99
C LEU A 22 -2.48 -6.80 16.32
N GLN A 23 -3.64 -7.11 15.75
CA GLN A 23 -4.20 -8.46 15.81
C GLN A 23 -3.51 -9.44 14.85
N VAL A 24 -2.89 -8.93 13.79
CA VAL A 24 -2.35 -9.69 12.67
C VAL A 24 -0.83 -9.84 12.74
N VAL A 25 -0.13 -8.80 13.17
CA VAL A 25 1.34 -8.74 13.21
C VAL A 25 1.85 -8.27 14.57
N ASP A 26 3.08 -8.65 14.91
CA ASP A 26 3.88 -8.05 15.98
C ASP A 26 4.76 -6.96 15.36
N ALA A 27 4.37 -5.70 15.54
CA ALA A 27 5.04 -4.55 14.94
C ALA A 27 4.86 -3.29 15.79
N SER A 28 5.75 -2.32 15.61
CA SER A 28 5.54 -0.96 16.12
C SER A 28 4.54 -0.24 15.21
N VAL A 29 3.38 0.17 15.72
CA VAL A 29 2.34 0.86 14.95
C VAL A 29 2.11 2.27 15.49
N LEU A 30 2.31 3.28 14.62
CA LEU A 30 2.17 4.70 14.92
C LEU A 30 0.88 5.26 14.28
N GLU A 31 0.09 5.98 15.08
CA GLU A 31 -1.11 6.67 14.60
C GLU A 31 -0.75 8.06 14.07
N LEU A 32 -1.14 8.36 12.84
CA LEU A 32 -0.93 9.66 12.21
C LEU A 32 -1.88 10.73 12.76
N GLY A 33 -3.11 10.34 13.09
CA GLY A 33 -4.16 11.28 13.50
C GLY A 33 -4.86 11.95 12.31
N GLY A 34 -4.98 11.25 11.19
CA GLY A 34 -5.59 11.74 9.97
C GLY A 34 -4.89 12.99 9.43
N PHE A 35 -5.64 13.99 8.99
CA PHE A 35 -5.09 15.26 8.49
C PHE A 35 -4.35 16.09 9.54
N GLY A 36 -4.47 15.79 10.84
CA GLY A 36 -3.72 16.44 11.90
C GLY A 36 -2.21 16.34 11.73
N ILE A 37 -1.73 15.27 11.09
CA ILE A 37 -0.30 15.08 10.78
C ILE A 37 0.31 16.24 9.96
N PHE A 38 -0.47 16.97 9.18
CA PHE A 38 0.03 18.04 8.33
C PHE A 38 0.57 19.25 9.12
N ASN A 39 0.09 19.43 10.33
CA ASN A 39 0.50 20.49 11.25
C ASN A 39 1.36 19.97 12.41
N ASP A 40 1.54 18.66 12.52
CA ASP A 40 2.33 18.02 13.59
C ASP A 40 3.79 17.89 13.16
N ARG A 41 4.57 18.94 13.45
CA ARG A 41 6.00 19.00 13.11
C ARG A 41 6.83 17.96 13.88
N GLU A 42 6.47 17.70 15.13
CA GLU A 42 7.22 16.75 15.97
C GLU A 42 7.00 15.32 15.46
N LYS A 43 5.76 14.94 15.17
CA LYS A 43 5.47 13.64 14.60
C LYS A 43 6.07 13.46 13.21
N THR A 44 6.07 14.50 12.38
CA THR A 44 6.74 14.46 11.07
C THR A 44 8.26 14.27 11.23
N ALA A 45 8.90 14.94 12.19
CA ALA A 45 10.32 14.75 12.49
C ALA A 45 10.61 13.32 13.00
N LEU A 46 9.74 12.78 13.86
CA LEU A 46 9.84 11.39 14.29
C LEU A 46 9.75 10.41 13.12
N LEU A 47 8.78 10.59 12.20
CA LEU A 47 8.63 9.75 11.02
C LEU A 47 9.88 9.78 10.12
N ARG A 48 10.50 10.95 9.92
CA ARG A 48 11.78 11.06 9.18
C ARG A 48 12.87 10.21 9.83
N ARG A 49 13.07 10.39 11.13
CA ARG A 49 14.07 9.63 11.88
C ARG A 49 13.79 8.12 11.82
N LEU A 50 12.54 7.70 11.94
CA LEU A 50 12.17 6.29 11.82
C LEU A 50 12.41 5.74 10.41
N ALA A 51 12.12 6.51 9.38
CA ALA A 51 12.40 6.13 7.99
C ALA A 51 13.89 5.87 7.75
N GLU A 52 14.77 6.68 8.36
CA GLU A 52 16.22 6.55 8.22
C GLU A 52 16.82 5.41 9.06
N THR A 53 16.22 5.07 10.21
CA THR A 53 16.80 4.10 11.14
C THR A 53 16.19 2.71 11.03
N ARG A 54 14.88 2.59 10.88
CA ARG A 54 14.14 1.32 10.85
C ARG A 54 13.40 1.08 9.55
N GLY A 55 13.12 2.14 8.81
CA GLY A 55 12.11 2.14 7.76
C GLY A 55 10.69 2.35 8.31
N ILE A 56 9.82 2.88 7.48
CA ILE A 56 8.40 3.05 7.77
C ILE A 56 7.54 2.45 6.65
N ILE A 57 6.36 1.96 7.02
CA ILE A 57 5.33 1.51 6.09
C ILE A 57 4.14 2.44 6.24
N LEU A 58 3.80 3.20 5.20
CA LEU A 58 2.58 4.01 5.17
C LEU A 58 1.40 3.11 4.79
N PHE A 59 0.49 2.89 5.72
CA PHE A 59 -0.66 2.01 5.54
C PHE A 59 -1.95 2.79 5.83
N THR A 60 -2.45 3.49 4.84
CA THR A 60 -3.66 4.33 4.90
C THR A 60 -4.81 3.70 4.13
N ASP A 61 -6.02 4.18 4.37
CA ASP A 61 -7.23 3.71 3.69
C ASP A 61 -7.16 3.88 2.16
N PRO A 62 -7.88 3.05 1.37
CA PRO A 62 -7.89 3.11 -0.09
C PRO A 62 -8.87 4.17 -0.63
N ASP A 63 -9.00 5.28 0.08
CA ASP A 63 -9.88 6.40 -0.27
C ASP A 63 -9.10 7.69 -0.55
N GLY A 64 -9.80 8.74 -0.99
CA GLY A 64 -9.18 10.01 -1.34
C GLY A 64 -8.45 10.66 -0.15
N ALA A 65 -8.93 10.50 1.08
CA ALA A 65 -8.28 11.02 2.28
C ALA A 65 -6.94 10.33 2.54
N GLY A 66 -6.92 8.99 2.50
CA GLY A 66 -5.71 8.20 2.67
C GLY A 66 -4.65 8.51 1.62
N PHE A 67 -5.06 8.69 0.35
CA PHE A 67 -4.13 9.09 -0.72
C PHE A 67 -3.55 10.49 -0.50
N VAL A 68 -4.32 11.46 0.00
CA VAL A 68 -3.82 12.81 0.33
C VAL A 68 -2.81 12.75 1.45
N ILE A 69 -3.09 12.02 2.53
CA ILE A 69 -2.16 11.83 3.66
C ILE A 69 -0.86 11.19 3.17
N ARG A 70 -0.93 10.11 2.40
CA ARG A 70 0.21 9.39 1.83
C ARG A 70 1.09 10.28 0.97
N ASN A 71 0.50 11.02 0.02
CA ASN A 71 1.23 11.91 -0.87
C ASN A 71 1.91 13.04 -0.10
N ARG A 72 1.26 13.60 0.91
CA ARG A 72 1.85 14.63 1.77
C ARG A 72 3.05 14.11 2.54
N LEU A 73 2.94 12.90 3.12
CA LEU A 73 4.05 12.28 3.86
C LEU A 73 5.21 11.90 2.94
N LYS A 74 4.95 11.39 1.72
CA LYS A 74 5.99 11.14 0.72
C LYS A 74 6.82 12.39 0.44
N GLY A 75 6.19 13.56 0.32
CA GLY A 75 6.89 14.84 0.15
C GLY A 75 7.57 15.35 1.42
N ALA A 76 7.06 15.01 2.59
CA ALA A 76 7.61 15.45 3.87
C ALA A 76 8.78 14.58 4.37
N ILE A 77 8.94 13.36 3.87
CA ILE A 77 9.97 12.38 4.25
C ILE A 77 10.81 12.06 3.01
N PRO A 78 11.81 12.91 2.67
CA PRO A 78 12.55 12.78 1.42
C PRO A 78 13.65 11.71 1.46
N THR A 79 14.03 11.23 2.65
CA THR A 79 15.14 10.30 2.87
C THR A 79 14.71 9.11 3.71
N GLY A 80 15.48 8.03 3.65
CA GLY A 80 15.21 6.79 4.37
C GLY A 80 14.29 5.82 3.61
N ARG A 81 13.97 4.71 4.26
CA ARG A 81 13.14 3.64 3.69
C ARG A 81 11.66 3.92 3.98
N VAL A 82 10.91 4.26 2.95
CA VAL A 82 9.46 4.50 3.02
C VAL A 82 8.75 3.51 2.10
N LEU A 83 8.01 2.59 2.67
CA LEU A 83 7.21 1.60 1.97
C LEU A 83 5.74 2.02 1.96
N HIS A 84 5.00 1.56 0.96
CA HIS A 84 3.59 1.89 0.79
C HIS A 84 2.76 0.61 0.70
N ALA A 85 2.03 0.27 1.77
CA ALA A 85 1.08 -0.83 1.77
C ALA A 85 -0.30 -0.36 1.31
N TYR A 86 -0.94 -1.16 0.46
CA TYR A 86 -2.27 -0.87 -0.10
C TYR A 86 -3.19 -2.06 0.11
N VAL A 87 -4.44 -1.78 0.50
CA VAL A 87 -5.52 -2.76 0.48
C VAL A 87 -6.37 -2.58 -0.78
N PRO A 88 -7.04 -3.64 -1.27
CA PRO A 88 -7.93 -3.56 -2.44
C PRO A 88 -9.15 -2.69 -2.14
N ASP A 89 -9.81 -2.23 -3.21
CA ASP A 89 -11.12 -1.58 -3.11
C ASP A 89 -12.19 -2.61 -2.81
N VAL A 90 -12.57 -2.72 -1.53
CA VAL A 90 -13.70 -3.55 -1.08
C VAL A 90 -14.82 -2.63 -0.65
N TYR A 91 -15.98 -2.76 -1.30
CA TYR A 91 -17.15 -1.94 -0.98
C TYR A 91 -17.89 -2.54 0.21
N GLY A 92 -18.23 -1.66 1.17
CA GLY A 92 -18.90 -2.08 2.37
C GLY A 92 -18.90 -1.01 3.46
N LYS A 93 -19.22 -1.47 4.64
CA LYS A 93 -19.27 -0.63 5.85
C LYS A 93 -18.59 -1.37 6.99
N GLU A 94 -17.66 -0.73 7.66
CA GLU A 94 -17.03 -1.27 8.87
C GLU A 94 -18.12 -1.54 9.94
N LYS A 95 -17.98 -2.66 10.64
CA LYS A 95 -18.96 -3.14 11.64
C LYS A 95 -19.31 -2.06 12.68
N ARG A 96 -18.34 -1.24 13.05
CA ARG A 96 -18.48 -0.18 14.06
C ARG A 96 -19.27 1.04 13.54
N LYS A 97 -19.15 1.39 12.26
CA LYS A 97 -19.75 2.59 11.69
C LYS A 97 -21.26 2.39 11.46
N ARG A 98 -22.05 3.43 11.71
CA ARG A 98 -23.51 3.42 11.40
C ARG A 98 -23.77 3.52 9.89
N ARG A 99 -22.91 4.24 9.17
CA ARG A 99 -22.98 4.44 7.71
C ARG A 99 -21.62 4.15 7.08
N ALA A 100 -21.60 3.74 5.81
CA ALA A 100 -20.38 3.62 5.02
C ALA A 100 -19.64 4.97 4.94
N GLY A 101 -18.32 4.92 4.70
CA GLY A 101 -17.55 6.11 4.37
C GLY A 101 -18.04 6.79 3.08
N LYS A 102 -17.51 7.97 2.78
CA LYS A 102 -17.94 8.79 1.62
C LYS A 102 -17.85 8.03 0.28
N GLU A 103 -16.84 7.21 0.12
CA GLU A 103 -16.62 6.41 -1.09
C GLU A 103 -17.23 4.99 -0.99
N GLY A 104 -17.85 4.64 0.14
CA GLY A 104 -18.45 3.31 0.35
C GLY A 104 -17.44 2.16 0.42
N LYS A 105 -16.15 2.46 0.59
CA LYS A 105 -15.08 1.48 0.70
C LYS A 105 -14.79 1.12 2.15
N LEU A 106 -14.36 -0.11 2.39
CA LEU A 106 -13.77 -0.53 3.64
C LEU A 106 -12.35 0.02 3.76
N GLY A 107 -12.03 0.58 4.92
CA GLY A 107 -10.68 0.96 5.30
C GLY A 107 -9.86 -0.23 5.83
N VAL A 108 -8.63 0.06 6.27
CA VAL A 108 -7.71 -0.92 6.88
C VAL A 108 -8.38 -1.67 8.04
N GLU A 109 -9.15 -0.97 8.88
CA GLU A 109 -9.86 -1.59 10.01
C GLU A 109 -10.86 -2.67 9.59
N GLY A 110 -11.41 -2.56 8.37
CA GLY A 110 -12.45 -3.46 7.87
C GLY A 110 -11.94 -4.67 7.09
N MET A 111 -10.64 -4.73 6.82
CA MET A 111 -10.04 -5.79 6.02
C MET A 111 -9.82 -7.08 6.80
N PRO A 112 -9.97 -8.26 6.16
CA PRO A 112 -9.59 -9.53 6.74
C PRO A 112 -8.07 -9.60 7.05
N PRO A 113 -7.66 -10.38 8.06
CA PRO A 113 -6.25 -10.52 8.44
C PRO A 113 -5.32 -10.91 7.30
N GLU A 114 -5.74 -11.83 6.44
CA GLU A 114 -4.98 -12.30 5.28
C GLU A 114 -4.75 -11.21 4.23
N VAL A 115 -5.70 -10.29 4.06
CA VAL A 115 -5.56 -9.14 3.16
C VAL A 115 -4.54 -8.16 3.71
N LEU A 116 -4.55 -7.89 5.03
CA LEU A 116 -3.57 -7.02 5.68
C LEU A 116 -2.16 -7.59 5.58
N LEU A 117 -1.98 -8.90 5.81
CA LEU A 117 -0.69 -9.59 5.67
C LEU A 117 -0.20 -9.54 4.21
N SER A 118 -1.08 -9.82 3.25
CA SER A 118 -0.75 -9.76 1.83
C SER A 118 -0.31 -8.36 1.41
N ALA A 119 -1.00 -7.31 1.88
CA ALA A 119 -0.66 -5.92 1.61
C ALA A 119 0.72 -5.53 2.18
N LEU A 120 1.06 -6.00 3.38
CA LEU A 120 2.37 -5.77 3.99
C LEU A 120 3.49 -6.50 3.22
N ARG A 121 3.26 -7.75 2.80
CA ARG A 121 4.21 -8.50 1.95
C ARG A 121 4.40 -7.82 0.59
N ALA A 122 3.31 -7.41 -0.05
CA ALA A 122 3.34 -6.70 -1.33
C ALA A 122 4.09 -5.36 -1.24
N ALA A 123 4.04 -4.70 -0.09
CA ALA A 123 4.80 -3.48 0.17
C ALA A 123 6.30 -3.72 0.39
N GLY A 124 6.76 -4.97 0.52
CA GLY A 124 8.15 -5.31 0.82
C GLY A 124 8.53 -5.13 2.29
N ALA A 125 7.58 -5.31 3.20
CA ALA A 125 7.84 -5.32 4.63
C ALA A 125 8.84 -6.43 4.99
N THR A 126 9.76 -6.15 5.92
CA THR A 126 10.75 -7.09 6.39
C THR A 126 10.18 -7.94 7.53
N PHE A 127 9.87 -9.19 7.25
CA PHE A 127 9.42 -10.14 8.25
C PHE A 127 10.63 -10.81 8.92
N GLU A 128 10.61 -10.90 10.25
CA GLU A 128 11.70 -11.54 11.00
C GLU A 128 11.78 -13.03 10.65
N GLY A 129 12.99 -13.49 10.29
CA GLY A 129 13.21 -14.87 9.83
C GLY A 129 12.95 -15.13 8.35
N GLU A 130 12.41 -14.16 7.61
CA GLU A 130 12.29 -14.20 6.16
C GLU A 130 13.39 -13.31 5.55
N GLY A 131 14.09 -13.80 4.52
CA GLY A 131 15.08 -12.99 3.80
C GLY A 131 14.41 -11.82 3.08
N ALA A 132 15.08 -10.67 3.01
CA ALA A 132 14.60 -9.55 2.19
C ALA A 132 14.57 -9.99 0.71
N THR A 133 13.40 -10.00 0.10
CA THR A 133 13.26 -10.25 -1.34
C THR A 133 13.56 -8.96 -2.09
N VAL A 134 14.81 -8.78 -2.51
CA VAL A 134 15.15 -7.77 -3.51
C VAL A 134 14.76 -8.34 -4.87
N LYS A 135 13.81 -7.73 -5.56
CA LYS A 135 13.45 -8.12 -6.92
C LYS A 135 14.55 -7.65 -7.89
N GLU A 136 15.11 -8.60 -8.65
CA GLU A 136 15.95 -8.26 -9.78
C GLU A 136 15.06 -7.79 -10.94
N ASN A 137 15.53 -6.84 -11.75
CA ASN A 137 14.76 -6.22 -12.84
C ASN A 137 13.45 -5.50 -12.37
N PRO A 138 13.56 -4.38 -11.65
CA PRO A 138 12.38 -3.63 -11.24
C PRO A 138 11.64 -3.07 -12.46
N VAL A 139 10.32 -3.06 -12.39
CA VAL A 139 9.44 -2.48 -13.42
C VAL A 139 9.73 -1.00 -13.61
N THR A 140 9.87 -0.57 -14.87
CA THR A 140 10.16 0.82 -15.25
C THR A 140 8.93 1.53 -15.82
N HIS A 141 9.03 2.86 -15.98
CA HIS A 141 7.99 3.65 -16.67
C HIS A 141 7.83 3.24 -18.13
N ALA A 142 8.93 2.88 -18.81
CA ALA A 142 8.90 2.38 -20.17
C ALA A 142 8.12 1.07 -20.28
N ASP A 143 8.30 0.15 -19.34
CA ASP A 143 7.56 -1.10 -19.32
C ASP A 143 6.04 -0.88 -19.16
N LEU A 144 5.63 0.10 -18.33
CA LEU A 144 4.21 0.45 -18.20
C LEU A 144 3.64 1.01 -19.50
N LEU A 145 4.42 1.79 -20.26
CA LEU A 145 4.01 2.32 -21.55
C LEU A 145 3.90 1.19 -22.59
N ASP A 146 4.92 0.36 -22.71
CA ASP A 146 4.98 -0.77 -23.67
C ASP A 146 3.85 -1.77 -23.43
N LEU A 147 3.52 -2.01 -22.16
CA LEU A 147 2.42 -2.88 -21.77
C LEU A 147 1.04 -2.21 -21.86
N GLY A 148 0.96 -0.95 -22.27
CA GLY A 148 -0.29 -0.20 -22.38
C GLY A 148 -1.02 -0.01 -21.03
N LEU A 149 -0.26 0.10 -19.95
CA LEU A 149 -0.78 0.36 -18.60
C LEU A 149 -0.84 1.85 -18.27
N ILE A 150 -0.21 2.68 -19.09
CA ILE A 150 -0.26 4.14 -19.05
C ILE A 150 -0.40 4.70 -20.47
N GLY A 151 -0.82 5.95 -20.60
CA GLY A 151 -1.07 6.59 -21.90
C GLY A 151 -2.52 6.45 -22.37
N ALA A 152 -2.78 6.83 -23.62
CA ALA A 152 -4.12 6.79 -24.20
C ALA A 152 -4.67 5.36 -24.24
N GLY A 153 -5.93 5.16 -23.82
CA GLY A 153 -6.60 3.85 -23.84
C GLY A 153 -6.19 2.88 -22.71
N SER A 154 -5.24 3.23 -21.85
CA SER A 154 -4.72 2.34 -20.82
C SER A 154 -5.72 2.00 -19.68
N ARG A 155 -6.76 2.81 -19.50
CA ARG A 155 -7.66 2.76 -18.32
C ARG A 155 -8.22 1.36 -18.05
N THR A 156 -8.71 0.69 -19.07
CA THR A 156 -9.39 -0.61 -18.91
C THR A 156 -8.40 -1.72 -18.54
N LYS A 157 -7.23 -1.77 -19.22
CA LYS A 157 -6.19 -2.76 -18.93
C LYS A 157 -5.58 -2.52 -17.56
N ARG A 158 -5.32 -1.26 -17.23
CA ARG A 158 -4.80 -0.87 -15.93
C ARG A 158 -5.75 -1.24 -14.78
N ALA A 159 -7.05 -0.95 -14.92
CA ALA A 159 -8.04 -1.32 -13.89
C ALA A 159 -8.13 -2.84 -13.71
N ALA A 160 -8.00 -3.62 -14.78
CA ALA A 160 -7.98 -5.07 -14.70
C ALA A 160 -6.73 -5.57 -13.96
N LEU A 161 -5.55 -5.00 -14.24
CA LEU A 161 -4.30 -5.33 -13.55
C LEU A 161 -4.39 -4.99 -12.05
N LEU A 162 -4.85 -3.80 -11.71
CA LEU A 162 -4.97 -3.38 -10.31
C LEU A 162 -5.88 -4.32 -9.52
N ARG A 163 -7.00 -4.75 -10.11
CA ARG A 163 -7.89 -5.75 -9.49
C ARG A 163 -7.23 -7.12 -9.34
N ALA A 164 -6.52 -7.60 -10.36
CA ALA A 164 -5.81 -8.89 -10.31
C ALA A 164 -4.73 -8.90 -9.22
N LEU A 165 -4.07 -7.76 -9.00
CA LEU A 165 -3.05 -7.59 -7.97
C LEU A 165 -3.61 -7.16 -6.60
N ALA A 166 -4.93 -7.12 -6.44
CA ALA A 166 -5.60 -6.64 -5.21
C ALA A 166 -5.12 -5.22 -4.78
N LEU A 167 -4.98 -4.32 -5.75
CA LEU A 167 -4.56 -2.93 -5.55
C LEU A 167 -5.72 -1.95 -5.79
N PRO A 168 -5.73 -0.77 -5.14
CA PRO A 168 -6.75 0.26 -5.36
C PRO A 168 -6.78 0.76 -6.81
N GLU A 169 -7.97 1.00 -7.36
CA GLU A 169 -8.14 1.45 -8.75
C GLU A 169 -7.57 2.86 -9.03
N HIS A 170 -7.45 3.70 -7.99
CA HIS A 170 -7.04 5.10 -8.11
C HIS A 170 -5.56 5.37 -7.82
N LEU A 171 -4.69 4.36 -7.92
CA LEU A 171 -3.25 4.59 -7.81
C LEU A 171 -2.76 5.58 -8.88
N SER A 172 -1.89 6.51 -8.50
CA SER A 172 -1.15 7.33 -9.48
C SER A 172 -0.14 6.45 -10.24
N THR A 173 0.38 6.93 -11.37
CA THR A 173 1.43 6.21 -12.11
C THR A 173 2.70 6.01 -11.27
N ALA A 174 3.08 7.02 -10.50
CA ALA A 174 4.23 6.93 -9.61
C ALA A 174 4.02 5.89 -8.50
N ALA A 175 2.82 5.88 -7.86
CA ALA A 175 2.48 4.88 -6.85
C ALA A 175 2.40 3.47 -7.45
N LEU A 176 1.90 3.32 -8.67
CA LEU A 176 1.89 2.03 -9.37
C LEU A 176 3.31 1.51 -9.61
N LEU A 177 4.23 2.37 -10.07
CA LEU A 177 5.63 2.00 -10.26
C LEU A 177 6.29 1.57 -8.95
N ASP A 178 6.11 2.35 -7.87
CA ASP A 178 6.66 2.04 -6.55
C ASP A 178 6.19 0.65 -6.06
N VAL A 179 4.89 0.34 -6.23
CA VAL A 179 4.32 -0.95 -5.83
C VAL A 179 4.80 -2.09 -6.73
N LEU A 180 4.73 -1.93 -8.05
CA LEU A 180 5.14 -2.97 -8.98
C LEU A 180 6.63 -3.28 -8.86
N GLY A 181 7.48 -2.27 -8.66
CA GLY A 181 8.92 -2.47 -8.44
C GLY A 181 9.25 -3.31 -7.20
N THR A 182 8.34 -3.37 -6.23
CA THR A 182 8.47 -4.20 -5.03
C THR A 182 7.76 -5.56 -5.20
N LEU A 183 6.58 -5.54 -5.81
CA LEU A 183 5.67 -6.69 -5.87
C LEU A 183 6.08 -7.71 -6.94
N THR A 184 6.59 -7.26 -8.09
CA THR A 184 6.76 -8.11 -9.27
C THR A 184 8.03 -7.76 -10.05
N THR A 185 8.53 -8.70 -10.84
CA THR A 185 9.54 -8.44 -11.86
C THR A 185 8.86 -8.01 -13.17
N ARG A 186 9.67 -7.53 -14.12
CA ARG A 186 9.18 -7.22 -15.47
C ARG A 186 8.55 -8.44 -16.15
N GLU A 187 9.18 -9.59 -16.03
CA GLU A 187 8.72 -10.86 -16.63
C GLU A 187 7.38 -11.30 -16.04
N GLU A 188 7.25 -11.30 -14.72
CA GLU A 188 6.01 -11.64 -14.01
C GLU A 188 4.86 -10.68 -14.39
N LEU A 189 5.16 -9.37 -14.57
CA LEU A 189 4.19 -8.38 -14.98
C LEU A 189 3.68 -8.64 -16.42
N VAL A 190 4.56 -9.01 -17.33
CA VAL A 190 4.20 -9.38 -18.72
C VAL A 190 3.25 -10.57 -18.71
N GLU A 191 3.56 -11.62 -17.95
CA GLU A 191 2.70 -12.79 -17.82
C GLU A 191 1.31 -12.45 -17.28
N GLU A 192 1.25 -11.59 -16.24
CA GLU A 192 -0.02 -11.17 -15.66
C GLU A 192 -0.85 -10.34 -16.65
N CYS A 193 -0.21 -9.45 -17.39
CA CYS A 193 -0.86 -8.71 -18.47
C CYS A 193 -1.43 -9.61 -19.57
N ASN A 194 -0.70 -10.68 -19.94
CA ASN A 194 -1.16 -11.63 -20.96
C ASN A 194 -2.38 -12.44 -20.47
N LYS A 195 -2.40 -12.87 -19.21
CA LYS A 195 -3.58 -13.55 -18.60
C LYS A 195 -4.83 -12.65 -18.64
N ILE A 196 -4.66 -11.35 -18.36
CA ILE A 196 -5.76 -10.38 -18.38
C ILE A 196 -6.34 -10.21 -19.79
N VAL A 197 -5.52 -10.28 -20.83
CA VAL A 197 -5.98 -10.19 -22.23
C VAL A 197 -6.72 -11.48 -22.62
N ALA A 198 -6.16 -12.64 -22.32
CA ALA A 198 -6.76 -13.95 -22.64
C ALA A 198 -8.13 -14.18 -21.98
N ASN A 199 -8.36 -13.65 -20.78
CA ASN A 199 -9.65 -13.78 -20.09
C ASN A 199 -10.75 -12.83 -20.61
N ARG A 200 -10.50 -12.08 -21.69
CA ARG A 200 -11.46 -11.15 -22.32
C ARG A 200 -12.02 -11.65 -23.65
N GLU A 201 -11.46 -12.70 -24.18
CA GLU A 201 -11.96 -13.42 -25.36
C GLU A 201 -12.91 -14.56 -24.92
#